data_4a7c97c6d23f73b0938b2a898fe8f857
#
_entry.id   4a7c97c6d23f73b0938b2a898fe8f857
#
_cell.length_a   1.000
_cell.length_b   1.000
_cell.length_c   1.000
_cell.angle_alpha   90.00
_cell.angle_beta   90.00
_cell.angle_gamma   90.00
#
_symmetry.space_group_name_H-M   'P 1'
#
loop_
_entity.id
_entity.type
_entity.pdbx_description
1 polymer ?
#
loop_
_entity_poly.entity_id
_entity_poly.type
_entity_poly.pdbx_seq_one_letter_code
_entity_poly.pdbx_strand_id
1 'polypeptide(L)' 'MSTLHHDSLFETCNDTWDIIPCTNGVGSWEVIETSSGAVHETFDTIDEAIKAREEYVLNTWEGMLQ' A
#
# COMPACT_ATOMS: atom_id res chain seq x y z
N MET A 1 10.33 -12.24 21.75
CA MET A 1 11.14 -12.35 20.54
C MET A 1 10.32 -12.63 19.31
N SER A 2 9.30 -13.45 19.45
CA SER A 2 8.44 -13.75 18.32
C SER A 2 7.72 -12.53 17.75
N THR A 3 7.53 -11.51 18.57
CA THR A 3 6.88 -10.29 18.11
C THR A 3 7.69 -9.56 17.05
N LEU A 4 9.01 -9.63 17.12
CA LEU A 4 9.88 -9.01 16.13
C LEU A 4 9.64 -9.59 14.74
N HIS A 5 9.48 -10.91 14.69
CA HIS A 5 9.20 -11.59 13.44
C HIS A 5 7.87 -11.13 12.84
N HIS A 6 6.88 -10.95 13.69
CA HIS A 6 5.56 -10.50 13.28
C HIS A 6 5.63 -9.10 12.70
N ASP A 7 6.37 -8.22 13.39
CA ASP A 7 6.54 -6.85 12.95
C ASP A 7 7.23 -6.78 11.59
N SER A 8 8.22 -7.64 11.37
CA SER A 8 8.93 -7.70 10.10
C SER A 8 8.01 -8.03 8.94
N LEU A 9 7.07 -8.96 9.15
CA LEU A 9 6.10 -9.30 8.12
C LEU A 9 5.19 -8.12 7.80
N PHE A 10 4.76 -7.43 8.83
CA PHE A 10 3.89 -6.27 8.61
C PHE A 10 4.63 -5.15 7.88
N GLU A 11 5.88 -4.91 8.22
CA GLU A 11 6.69 -3.90 7.53
C GLU A 11 6.88 -4.25 6.06
N THR A 12 7.09 -5.52 5.75
CA THR A 12 7.21 -5.99 4.38
C THR A 12 5.94 -5.68 3.59
N CYS A 13 4.77 -5.97 4.19
CA CYS A 13 3.50 -5.67 3.54
C CYS A 13 3.31 -4.17 3.37
N ASN A 14 3.71 -3.40 4.37
CA ASN A 14 3.59 -1.95 4.34
C ASN A 14 4.44 -1.36 3.21
N ASP A 15 5.62 -1.93 2.96
CA ASP A 15 6.51 -1.46 1.91
C ASP A 15 6.07 -1.90 0.51
N THR A 16 5.16 -2.86 0.42
CA THR A 16 4.66 -3.35 -0.88
C THR A 16 3.84 -2.29 -1.60
N TRP A 17 3.18 -1.42 -0.87
CA TRP A 17 2.28 -0.42 -1.43
C TRP A 17 2.75 0.98 -1.11
N ASP A 18 2.62 1.88 -2.07
CA ASP A 18 3.00 3.28 -1.89
C ASP A 18 1.96 4.19 -2.52
N ILE A 19 1.98 5.45 -2.13
CA ILE A 19 1.08 6.46 -2.66
C ILE A 19 1.92 7.52 -3.33
N ILE A 20 1.63 7.80 -4.60
CA ILE A 20 2.32 8.83 -5.34
C ILE A 20 1.32 9.75 -6.01
N PRO A 21 1.69 11.02 -6.26
CA PRO A 21 0.81 11.91 -7.03
C PRO A 21 0.73 11.45 -8.47
N CYS A 22 -0.45 11.58 -9.04
CA CYS A 22 -0.67 11.19 -10.43
C CYS A 22 0.09 12.15 -11.34
N THR A 23 0.88 11.61 -12.26
CA THR A 23 1.77 12.42 -13.08
C THR A 23 1.05 13.15 -14.20
N ASN A 24 -0.09 12.64 -14.63
CA ASN A 24 -0.85 13.23 -15.73
C ASN A 24 -2.12 13.90 -15.28
N GLY A 25 -2.38 13.89 -13.99
CA GLY A 25 -3.62 14.40 -13.46
C GLY A 25 -3.43 15.63 -12.64
N VAL A 26 -4.53 16.27 -12.34
CA VAL A 26 -4.57 17.41 -11.47
C VAL A 26 -5.25 16.99 -10.19
N GLY A 27 -4.47 16.87 -9.11
CA GLY A 27 -5.01 16.55 -7.80
C GLY A 27 -5.42 15.12 -7.59
N SER A 28 -4.85 14.19 -8.36
CA SER A 28 -5.12 12.76 -8.18
C SER A 28 -3.96 12.04 -7.52
N TRP A 29 -4.26 10.90 -6.90
CA TRP A 29 -3.27 10.10 -6.20
C TRP A 29 -3.38 8.65 -6.63
N GLU A 30 -2.23 7.99 -6.77
CA GLU A 30 -2.17 6.60 -7.20
C GLU A 30 -1.61 5.73 -6.10
N VAL A 31 -2.22 4.56 -5.89
CA VAL A 31 -1.64 3.52 -5.05
C VAL A 31 -0.94 2.55 -5.97
N ILE A 32 0.34 2.38 -5.76
CA ILE A 32 1.18 1.54 -6.62
C ILE A 32 1.77 0.38 -5.84
N GLU A 33 2.10 -0.68 -6.58
CA GLU A 33 2.88 -1.78 -6.05
C GLU A 33 4.34 -1.44 -6.28
N THR A 34 5.12 -1.33 -5.20
CA THR A 34 6.49 -0.84 -5.28
C THR A 34 7.42 -1.74 -6.08
N SER A 35 7.18 -3.04 -6.07
CA SER A 35 8.06 -3.99 -6.75
C SER A 35 8.00 -3.86 -8.26
N SER A 36 6.84 -3.54 -8.81
CA SER A 36 6.64 -3.45 -10.25
C SER A 36 6.40 -2.03 -10.73
N GLY A 37 6.03 -1.13 -9.82
CA GLY A 37 5.63 0.21 -10.17
C GLY A 37 4.24 0.28 -10.78
N ALA A 38 3.51 -0.82 -10.78
CA ALA A 38 2.20 -0.87 -11.39
C ALA A 38 1.17 -0.10 -10.57
N VAL A 39 0.38 0.72 -11.25
CA VAL A 39 -0.71 1.44 -10.60
C VAL A 39 -1.83 0.48 -10.31
N HIS A 40 -2.24 0.41 -9.05
CA HIS A 40 -3.32 -0.47 -8.65
C HIS A 40 -4.65 0.24 -8.70
N GLU A 41 -4.69 1.46 -8.18
CA GLU A 41 -5.91 2.25 -8.17
C GLU A 41 -5.58 3.74 -8.07
N THR A 42 -6.49 4.57 -8.56
CA THR A 42 -6.34 6.03 -8.55
C THR A 42 -7.47 6.64 -7.72
N PHE A 43 -7.14 7.67 -6.95
CA PHE A 43 -8.09 8.34 -6.06
C PHE A 43 -8.02 9.85 -6.25
N ASP A 44 -9.14 10.53 -5.98
CA ASP A 44 -9.21 11.98 -6.11
C ASP A 44 -8.53 12.70 -4.95
N THR A 45 -8.52 12.10 -3.78
CA THR A 45 -7.92 12.72 -2.60
C THR A 45 -6.89 11.78 -1.98
N ILE A 46 -5.93 12.39 -1.28
CA ILE A 46 -4.91 11.60 -0.59
C ILE A 46 -5.51 10.79 0.55
N ASP A 47 -6.55 11.30 1.20
CA ASP A 47 -7.20 10.59 2.30
C ASP A 47 -7.79 9.28 1.82
N GLU A 48 -8.42 9.29 0.65
CA GLU A 48 -8.96 8.07 0.05
C GLU A 48 -7.84 7.09 -0.30
N ALA A 49 -6.74 7.60 -0.84
CA ALA A 49 -5.60 6.77 -1.20
C ALA A 49 -4.99 6.12 0.03
N ILE A 50 -4.83 6.88 1.11
CA ILE A 50 -4.29 6.37 2.37
C ILE A 50 -5.17 5.24 2.91
N LYS A 51 -6.48 5.44 2.89
CA LYS A 51 -7.42 4.45 3.38
C LYS A 51 -7.35 3.16 2.57
N ALA A 52 -7.31 3.29 1.25
CA ALA A 52 -7.23 2.13 0.36
C ALA A 52 -5.90 1.40 0.56
N ARG A 53 -4.81 2.14 0.70
CA ARG A 53 -3.51 1.55 0.92
C ARG A 53 -3.48 0.73 2.21
N GLU A 54 -4.09 1.24 3.26
CA GLU A 54 -4.18 0.51 4.53
C GLU A 54 -4.91 -0.82 4.35
N GLU A 55 -5.99 -0.82 3.59
CA GLU A 55 -6.72 -2.05 3.30
C GLU A 55 -5.86 -3.05 2.51
N TYR A 56 -5.12 -2.56 1.53
CA TYR A 56 -4.24 -3.43 0.75
C TYR A 56 -3.14 -4.03 1.61
N VAL A 57 -2.55 -3.24 2.49
CA VAL A 57 -1.52 -3.71 3.39
C VAL A 57 -2.08 -4.80 4.31
N LEU A 58 -3.25 -4.57 4.88
CA LEU A 58 -3.87 -5.54 5.77
C LEU A 58 -4.21 -6.84 5.05
N ASN A 59 -4.76 -6.74 3.83
CA ASN A 59 -5.10 -7.93 3.06
C ASN A 59 -3.86 -8.74 2.70
N THR A 60 -2.79 -8.06 2.33
CA THR A 60 -1.53 -8.73 2.02
C THR A 60 -0.97 -9.43 3.24
N TRP A 61 -1.00 -8.73 4.38
CA TRP A 61 -0.49 -9.28 5.63
C TRP A 61 -1.30 -10.50 6.07
N GLU A 62 -2.62 -10.41 5.99
CA GLU A 62 -3.48 -11.55 6.32
C GLU A 62 -3.21 -12.73 5.41
N GLY A 63 -2.98 -12.47 4.14
CA GLY A 63 -2.63 -13.53 3.19
C GLY A 63 -1.34 -14.22 3.55
N MET A 64 -0.37 -13.48 4.06
CA MET A 64 0.91 -14.05 4.47
C MET A 64 0.80 -14.93 5.71
N LEU A 65 -0.19 -14.67 6.56
CA LEU A 65 -0.38 -15.45 7.77
C LEU A 65 -1.07 -16.79 7.51
N GLN A 66 -1.65 -16.97 6.37
CA GLN A 66 -2.29 -18.22 5.97
C GLN A 66 -1.26 -19.14 5.31
#